data_b0cf193c820e092a20d361b1877fc1f9
#
_entry.id   b0cf193c820e092a20d361b1877fc1f9
#
_cell.length_a   1.000
_cell.length_b   1.000
_cell.length_c   1.000
_cell.angle_alpha   90.00
_cell.angle_beta   90.00
_cell.angle_gamma   90.00
#
_symmetry.space_group_name_H-M   'P 1'
#
loop_
_entity.id
_entity.type
_entity.pdbx_description
1 polymer ?
#
loop_
_entity_poly.entity_id
_entity_poly.type
_entity_poly.pdbx_seq_one_letter_code
_entity_poly.pdbx_strand_id
1 'polypeptide(L)'
;MIRMKNVSKVYRTEHVETHALSSFTVDIGAAEFVAIMGPSGSGKTTFLNIAGLLDTFDQGSYWLDGQDVSRLSDRQMSRLRNEKIGFIFQSFNLIPDLDVFDNVDVPLRYRGLPGKHRRELIEEALAVVGLTARLRHYPAQLSGGQQQRVAVARALVGRPRLMLADEPTGNLDSAMANEIMDLLERINGAGTTVVMVTHDPELAARAPRQIHVLDGHLLDLAAEVPAPLFRPGAPTPEPAFGG
;
A
#
# COMPACT_ATOMS: atom_id res chain seq x y z
N MET A 1 9.58 -2.77 7.02
CA MET A 1 8.38 -3.54 6.58
C MET A 1 8.63 -4.20 5.23
N ILE A 2 8.94 -3.45 4.16
CA ILE A 2 9.33 -3.93 2.84
C ILE A 2 10.81 -3.64 2.64
N ARG A 3 11.61 -4.64 2.27
CA ARG A 3 12.99 -4.43 1.82
C ARG A 3 13.23 -5.22 0.56
N MET A 4 13.37 -4.51 -0.55
CA MET A 4 13.72 -5.07 -1.86
C MET A 4 15.13 -4.61 -2.23
N LYS A 5 15.96 -5.53 -2.77
CA LYS A 5 17.31 -5.23 -3.24
C LYS A 5 17.50 -5.77 -4.65
N ASN A 6 17.78 -4.87 -5.59
CA ASN A 6 18.03 -5.18 -7.01
C ASN A 6 16.96 -6.09 -7.62
N VAL A 7 15.68 -5.85 -7.25
CA VAL A 7 14.57 -6.64 -7.76
C VAL A 7 14.33 -6.29 -9.23
N SER A 8 14.28 -7.31 -10.09
CA SER A 8 13.98 -7.16 -11.51
C SER A 8 12.84 -8.07 -11.91
N LYS A 9 12.00 -7.58 -12.81
CA LYS A 9 10.87 -8.33 -13.39
C LYS A 9 10.77 -8.05 -14.87
N VAL A 10 10.78 -9.12 -15.66
CA VAL A 10 10.63 -9.08 -17.12
C VAL A 10 9.44 -9.92 -17.55
N TYR A 11 8.48 -9.31 -18.18
CA TYR A 11 7.39 -10.04 -18.85
C TYR A 11 7.80 -10.37 -20.27
N ARG A 12 7.68 -11.64 -20.64
CA ARG A 12 8.04 -12.15 -21.96
C ARG A 12 6.80 -12.66 -22.66
N THR A 13 6.57 -12.18 -23.87
CA THR A 13 5.65 -12.76 -24.83
C THR A 13 6.46 -13.31 -26.02
N GLU A 14 5.81 -13.99 -26.96
CA GLU A 14 6.50 -14.54 -28.14
C GLU A 14 7.32 -13.51 -28.94
N HIS A 15 6.96 -12.20 -28.85
CA HIS A 15 7.53 -11.16 -29.69
C HIS A 15 8.08 -9.94 -28.92
N VAL A 16 7.82 -9.82 -27.62
CA VAL A 16 8.17 -8.62 -26.84
C VAL A 16 8.68 -9.01 -25.45
N GLU A 17 9.79 -8.40 -25.05
CA GLU A 17 10.23 -8.37 -23.64
C GLU A 17 9.92 -6.99 -23.05
N THR A 18 9.25 -6.97 -21.91
CA THR A 18 8.96 -5.74 -21.16
C THR A 18 9.65 -5.81 -19.81
N HIS A 19 10.65 -4.96 -19.62
CA HIS A 19 11.32 -4.79 -18.33
C HIS A 19 10.45 -3.91 -17.43
N ALA A 20 9.64 -4.55 -16.60
CA ALA A 20 8.69 -3.87 -15.74
C ALA A 20 9.33 -3.31 -14.47
N LEU A 21 10.34 -4.01 -13.93
CA LEU A 21 11.23 -3.50 -12.88
C LEU A 21 12.68 -3.82 -13.24
N SER A 22 13.59 -2.87 -13.01
CA SER A 22 15.01 -2.97 -13.34
C SER A 22 15.85 -2.56 -12.13
N SER A 23 16.48 -3.55 -11.49
CA SER A 23 17.32 -3.35 -10.28
C SER A 23 16.65 -2.49 -9.20
N PHE A 24 15.36 -2.68 -9.02
CA PHE A 24 14.53 -1.89 -8.11
C PHE A 24 14.93 -2.14 -6.66
N THR A 25 15.39 -1.09 -5.99
CA THR A 25 15.83 -1.18 -4.58
C THR A 25 15.06 -0.19 -3.74
N VAL A 26 14.33 -0.69 -2.72
CA VAL A 26 13.53 0.13 -1.81
C VAL A 26 13.56 -0.47 -0.40
N ASP A 27 13.59 0.40 0.59
CA ASP A 27 13.37 0.05 2.01
C ASP A 27 12.22 0.91 2.55
N ILE A 28 11.13 0.27 2.98
CA ILE A 28 9.97 0.92 3.60
C ILE A 28 9.86 0.37 5.03
N GLY A 29 9.94 1.25 6.00
CA GLY A 29 9.89 0.93 7.42
C GLY A 29 8.49 0.51 7.89
N ALA A 30 8.42 0.05 9.13
CA ALA A 30 7.13 -0.19 9.78
C ALA A 30 6.45 1.16 10.10
N ALA A 31 5.10 1.18 9.97
CA ALA A 31 4.28 2.36 10.18
C ALA A 31 4.59 3.57 9.27
N GLU A 32 5.37 3.41 8.20
CA GLU A 32 5.48 4.45 7.18
C GLU A 32 4.20 4.56 6.35
N PHE A 33 3.88 5.78 5.90
CA PHE A 33 2.94 6.02 4.82
C PHE A 33 3.70 6.55 3.60
N VAL A 34 3.67 5.78 2.52
CA VAL A 34 4.44 6.04 1.30
C VAL A 34 3.50 6.13 0.11
N ALA A 35 3.62 7.20 -0.68
CA ALA A 35 2.98 7.32 -1.98
C ALA A 35 3.99 6.99 -3.09
N ILE A 36 3.58 6.13 -4.03
CA ILE A 36 4.36 5.76 -5.21
C ILE A 36 3.72 6.39 -6.43
N MET A 37 4.49 7.20 -7.12
CA MET A 37 4.08 7.98 -8.26
C MET A 37 4.85 7.60 -9.52
N GLY A 38 4.34 7.98 -10.68
CA GLY A 38 5.00 7.81 -11.96
C GLY A 38 4.00 7.69 -13.11
N PRO A 39 4.44 7.80 -14.36
CA PRO A 39 3.58 7.69 -15.54
C PRO A 39 2.97 6.29 -15.68
N SER A 40 1.95 6.16 -16.54
CA SER A 40 1.39 4.85 -16.88
C SER A 40 2.48 3.96 -17.48
N GLY A 41 2.49 2.68 -17.11
CA GLY A 41 3.50 1.72 -17.59
C GLY A 41 4.86 1.79 -16.89
N SER A 42 5.09 2.69 -15.93
CA SER A 42 6.39 2.82 -15.26
C SER A 42 6.77 1.68 -14.30
N GLY A 43 5.88 0.69 -14.06
CA GLY A 43 6.16 -0.46 -13.19
C GLY A 43 5.49 -0.42 -11.82
N LYS A 44 4.67 0.61 -11.49
CA LYS A 44 4.01 0.77 -10.18
C LYS A 44 3.14 -0.43 -9.78
N THR A 45 2.27 -0.87 -10.69
CA THR A 45 1.40 -2.04 -10.45
C THR A 45 2.21 -3.32 -10.32
N THR A 46 3.30 -3.47 -11.10
CA THR A 46 4.23 -4.60 -10.96
C THR A 46 4.90 -4.59 -9.59
N PHE A 47 5.36 -3.43 -9.13
CA PHE A 47 5.89 -3.28 -7.78
C PHE A 47 4.85 -3.68 -6.73
N LEU A 48 3.60 -3.18 -6.81
CA LEU A 48 2.54 -3.54 -5.86
C LEU A 48 2.24 -5.04 -5.87
N ASN A 49 2.20 -5.67 -7.05
CA ASN A 49 1.95 -7.10 -7.16
C ASN A 49 3.06 -7.92 -6.51
N ILE A 50 4.32 -7.56 -6.72
CA ILE A 50 5.46 -8.24 -6.07
C ILE A 50 5.47 -7.95 -4.56
N ALA A 51 5.30 -6.68 -4.15
CA ALA A 51 5.22 -6.31 -2.74
C ALA A 51 4.08 -7.03 -2.02
N GLY A 52 2.99 -7.26 -2.74
CA GLY A 52 1.80 -7.96 -2.27
C GLY A 52 1.85 -9.47 -2.37
N LEU A 53 2.94 -10.06 -2.85
CA LEU A 53 3.06 -11.51 -3.09
C LEU A 53 1.98 -12.05 -4.05
N LEU A 54 1.52 -11.23 -5.00
CA LEU A 54 0.60 -11.61 -6.07
C LEU A 54 1.36 -12.05 -7.33
N ASP A 55 2.62 -11.61 -7.47
CA ASP A 55 3.52 -11.98 -8.55
C ASP A 55 4.93 -12.26 -7.97
N THR A 56 5.76 -12.92 -8.74
CA THR A 56 7.15 -13.22 -8.43
C THR A 56 8.09 -12.26 -9.16
N PHE A 57 9.34 -12.20 -8.73
CA PHE A 57 10.41 -11.46 -9.42
C PHE A 57 11.45 -12.43 -9.98
N ASP A 58 12.22 -11.98 -11.00
CA ASP A 58 13.19 -12.82 -11.70
C ASP A 58 14.58 -12.78 -11.03
N GLN A 59 14.96 -11.60 -10.49
CA GLN A 59 16.26 -11.38 -9.87
C GLN A 59 16.12 -10.48 -8.64
N GLY A 60 17.13 -10.51 -7.77
CA GLY A 60 17.18 -9.73 -6.55
C GLY A 60 16.73 -10.49 -5.32
N SER A 61 16.33 -9.75 -4.30
CA SER A 61 15.86 -10.33 -3.03
C SER A 61 14.80 -9.43 -2.40
N TYR A 62 13.84 -10.06 -1.70
CA TYR A 62 12.74 -9.38 -1.06
C TYR A 62 12.49 -9.93 0.35
N TRP A 63 12.44 -9.06 1.33
CA TRP A 63 12.05 -9.35 2.71
C TRP A 63 10.78 -8.58 3.06
N LEU A 64 9.76 -9.29 3.53
CA LEU A 64 8.52 -8.75 4.05
C LEU A 64 8.47 -8.97 5.57
N ASP A 65 8.37 -7.89 6.34
CA ASP A 65 8.32 -7.92 7.81
C ASP A 65 9.49 -8.76 8.41
N GLY A 66 10.68 -8.63 7.82
CA GLY A 66 11.89 -9.36 8.23
C GLY A 66 12.03 -10.79 7.71
N GLN A 67 11.01 -11.34 7.05
CA GLN A 67 11.03 -12.67 6.47
C GLN A 67 11.46 -12.61 5.00
N ASP A 68 12.47 -13.42 4.62
CA ASP A 68 12.85 -13.60 3.21
C ASP A 68 11.74 -14.36 2.47
N VAL A 69 11.21 -13.75 1.41
CA VAL A 69 10.13 -14.32 0.60
C VAL A 69 10.62 -14.90 -0.72
N SER A 70 11.89 -14.75 -1.05
CA SER A 70 12.47 -15.11 -2.34
C SER A 70 12.37 -16.60 -2.68
N ARG A 71 12.16 -17.46 -1.68
CA ARG A 71 12.11 -18.92 -1.83
C ARG A 71 10.82 -19.55 -1.31
N LEU A 72 9.80 -18.75 -1.06
CA LEU A 72 8.52 -19.26 -0.57
C LEU A 72 7.76 -19.96 -1.70
N SER A 73 7.12 -21.09 -1.36
CA SER A 73 6.13 -21.72 -2.24
C SER A 73 4.86 -20.86 -2.33
N ASP A 74 4.06 -21.06 -3.39
CA ASP A 74 2.78 -20.36 -3.60
C ASP A 74 1.85 -20.46 -2.39
N ARG A 75 1.82 -21.62 -1.73
CA ARG A 75 1.03 -21.85 -0.52
C ARG A 75 1.55 -21.00 0.65
N GLN A 76 2.86 -20.87 0.82
CA GLN A 76 3.47 -20.06 1.86
C GLN A 76 3.26 -18.56 1.57
N MET A 77 3.41 -18.13 0.30
CA MET A 77 3.12 -16.75 -0.13
C MET A 77 1.66 -16.39 0.11
N SER A 78 0.71 -17.28 -0.26
CA SER A 78 -0.72 -17.07 -0.04
C SER A 78 -1.07 -16.94 1.44
N ARG A 79 -0.44 -17.76 2.30
CA ARG A 79 -0.64 -17.67 3.75
C ARG A 79 -0.08 -16.36 4.31
N LEU A 80 1.15 -16.02 3.97
CA LEU A 80 1.81 -14.79 4.43
C LEU A 80 1.05 -13.54 3.97
N ARG A 81 0.59 -13.53 2.70
CA ARG A 81 -0.25 -12.48 2.16
C ARG A 81 -1.53 -12.31 2.98
N ASN A 82 -2.27 -13.37 3.23
CA ASN A 82 -3.50 -13.33 4.02
C ASN A 82 -3.25 -12.85 5.47
N GLU A 83 -2.11 -13.20 6.07
CA GLU A 83 -1.78 -12.85 7.44
C GLU A 83 -1.28 -11.40 7.59
N LYS A 84 -0.51 -10.90 6.63
CA LYS A 84 0.26 -9.65 6.78
C LYS A 84 -0.22 -8.49 5.91
N ILE A 85 -0.94 -8.77 4.81
CA ILE A 85 -1.23 -7.78 3.78
C ILE A 85 -2.73 -7.58 3.61
N GLY A 86 -3.15 -6.31 3.55
CA GLY A 86 -4.46 -5.89 3.11
C GLY A 86 -4.36 -5.17 1.76
N PHE A 87 -5.26 -5.49 0.82
CA PHE A 87 -5.30 -4.87 -0.50
C PHE A 87 -6.52 -3.99 -0.68
N ILE A 88 -6.29 -2.80 -1.25
CA ILE A 88 -7.32 -1.87 -1.71
C ILE A 88 -7.08 -1.62 -3.20
N PHE A 89 -8.11 -1.81 -4.02
CA PHE A 89 -8.04 -1.66 -5.47
C PHE A 89 -8.92 -0.49 -5.93
N GLN A 90 -8.58 0.10 -7.05
CA GLN A 90 -9.33 1.17 -7.70
C GLN A 90 -10.78 0.77 -7.99
N SER A 91 -11.01 -0.45 -8.49
CA SER A 91 -12.33 -0.96 -8.88
C SER A 91 -13.10 -1.64 -7.73
N PHE A 92 -12.73 -1.35 -6.47
CA PHE A 92 -13.30 -1.93 -5.24
C PHE A 92 -13.17 -3.45 -5.14
N ASN A 93 -13.34 -4.18 -6.23
CA ASN A 93 -13.30 -5.65 -6.34
C ASN A 93 -14.18 -6.35 -5.28
N LEU A 94 -15.38 -5.81 -5.04
CA LEU A 94 -16.38 -6.45 -4.21
C LEU A 94 -17.06 -7.58 -4.98
N ILE A 95 -17.41 -8.64 -4.27
CA ILE A 95 -18.17 -9.76 -4.84
C ILE A 95 -19.65 -9.35 -4.86
N PRO A 96 -20.28 -9.20 -6.06
CA PRO A 96 -21.62 -8.61 -6.17
C PRO A 96 -22.71 -9.40 -5.44
N ASP A 97 -22.57 -10.72 -5.38
CA ASP A 97 -23.54 -11.64 -4.79
C ASP A 97 -23.39 -11.81 -3.27
N LEU A 98 -22.40 -11.15 -2.67
CA LEU A 98 -22.18 -11.13 -1.23
C LEU A 98 -22.61 -9.78 -0.65
N ASP A 99 -23.24 -9.80 0.52
CA ASP A 99 -23.51 -8.59 1.27
C ASP A 99 -22.18 -7.96 1.83
N VAL A 100 -22.28 -6.80 2.45
CA VAL A 100 -21.13 -6.10 3.05
C VAL A 100 -20.42 -6.97 4.09
N PHE A 101 -21.19 -7.63 4.95
CA PHE A 101 -20.63 -8.51 5.99
C PHE A 101 -19.81 -9.65 5.38
N ASP A 102 -20.39 -10.35 4.40
CA ASP A 102 -19.75 -11.48 3.75
C ASP A 102 -18.55 -11.06 2.88
N ASN A 103 -18.58 -9.90 2.21
CA ASN A 103 -17.43 -9.35 1.50
C ASN A 103 -16.26 -9.10 2.44
N VAL A 104 -16.50 -8.56 3.64
CA VAL A 104 -15.45 -8.32 4.65
C VAL A 104 -14.99 -9.63 5.30
N ASP A 105 -15.85 -10.65 5.40
CA ASP A 105 -15.51 -11.97 5.95
C ASP A 105 -14.56 -12.79 5.06
N VAL A 106 -14.53 -12.54 3.75
CA VAL A 106 -13.75 -13.35 2.79
C VAL A 106 -12.33 -13.67 3.26
N PRO A 107 -11.47 -12.71 3.65
CA PRO A 107 -10.11 -13.02 4.07
C PRO A 107 -10.03 -13.83 5.36
N LEU A 108 -11.03 -13.71 6.25
CA LEU A 108 -11.04 -14.42 7.52
C LEU A 108 -11.45 -15.88 7.38
N ARG A 109 -12.26 -16.22 6.35
CA ARG A 109 -12.66 -17.63 6.07
C ARG A 109 -11.43 -18.52 5.84
N TYR A 110 -10.39 -17.97 5.20
CA TYR A 110 -9.15 -18.71 4.92
C TYR A 110 -8.24 -18.87 6.15
N ARG A 111 -8.53 -18.17 7.26
CA ARG A 111 -7.75 -18.29 8.52
C ARG A 111 -8.23 -19.36 9.47
N GLY A 112 -9.36 -20.01 9.17
CA GLY A 112 -9.94 -21.04 10.03
C GLY A 112 -10.44 -20.52 11.40
N LEU A 113 -10.74 -19.22 11.50
CA LEU A 113 -11.21 -18.59 12.74
C LEU A 113 -12.65 -19.00 13.06
N PRO A 114 -13.02 -19.18 14.36
CA PRO A 114 -14.39 -19.44 14.78
C PRO A 114 -15.34 -18.32 14.33
N GLY A 115 -16.58 -18.68 13.94
CA GLY A 115 -17.56 -17.74 13.39
C GLY A 115 -17.86 -16.55 14.32
N LYS A 116 -17.91 -16.78 15.64
CA LYS A 116 -18.11 -15.70 16.64
C LYS A 116 -16.96 -14.68 16.56
N HIS A 117 -15.72 -15.13 16.56
CA HIS A 117 -14.54 -14.24 16.50
C HIS A 117 -14.46 -13.50 15.18
N ARG A 118 -14.79 -14.15 14.05
CA ARG A 118 -14.86 -13.46 12.74
C ARG A 118 -15.88 -12.33 12.77
N ARG A 119 -17.08 -12.57 13.34
CA ARG A 119 -18.11 -11.54 13.47
C ARG A 119 -17.61 -10.32 14.25
N GLU A 120 -16.95 -10.51 15.37
CA GLU A 120 -16.38 -9.44 16.19
C GLU A 120 -15.38 -8.59 15.38
N LEU A 121 -14.48 -9.23 14.65
CA LEU A 121 -13.50 -8.54 13.78
C LEU A 121 -14.18 -7.77 12.63
N ILE A 122 -15.22 -8.33 12.04
CA ILE A 122 -15.96 -7.69 10.93
C ILE A 122 -16.70 -6.46 11.44
N GLU A 123 -17.41 -6.57 12.57
CA GLU A 123 -18.15 -5.47 13.17
C GLU A 123 -17.19 -4.32 13.55
N GLU A 124 -16.02 -4.66 14.12
CA GLU A 124 -14.95 -3.69 14.42
C GLU A 124 -14.44 -2.99 13.14
N ALA A 125 -14.11 -3.75 12.10
CA ALA A 125 -13.63 -3.17 10.83
C ALA A 125 -14.68 -2.27 10.17
N LEU A 126 -15.95 -2.67 10.19
CA LEU A 126 -17.06 -1.87 9.65
C LEU A 126 -17.35 -0.63 10.49
N ALA A 127 -17.10 -0.66 11.80
CA ALA A 127 -17.19 0.51 12.66
C ALA A 127 -16.10 1.53 12.31
N VAL A 128 -14.86 1.09 12.06
CA VAL A 128 -13.74 1.97 11.66
C VAL A 128 -14.06 2.75 10.39
N VAL A 129 -14.75 2.12 9.42
CA VAL A 129 -15.11 2.75 8.14
C VAL A 129 -16.51 3.41 8.16
N GLY A 130 -17.23 3.37 9.28
CA GLY A 130 -18.56 4.01 9.43
C GLY A 130 -19.69 3.30 8.69
N LEU A 131 -19.64 1.97 8.53
CA LEU A 131 -20.62 1.19 7.76
C LEU A 131 -21.42 0.17 8.59
N THR A 132 -21.46 0.27 9.91
CA THR A 132 -22.17 -0.65 10.79
C THR A 132 -23.67 -0.79 10.47
N ALA A 133 -24.33 0.28 10.00
CA ALA A 133 -25.72 0.26 9.59
C ALA A 133 -25.96 -0.41 8.24
N ARG A 134 -24.90 -0.79 7.52
CA ARG A 134 -24.97 -1.30 6.13
C ARG A 134 -24.56 -2.78 5.99
N LEU A 135 -24.42 -3.52 7.08
CA LEU A 135 -23.91 -4.91 7.06
C LEU A 135 -24.61 -5.84 6.06
N ARG A 136 -25.92 -5.66 5.86
CA ARG A 136 -26.75 -6.51 5.00
C ARG A 136 -27.05 -5.92 3.63
N HIS A 137 -26.41 -4.80 3.28
CA HIS A 137 -26.53 -4.23 1.95
C HIS A 137 -25.60 -4.96 0.97
N TYR A 138 -26.05 -5.06 -0.29
CA TYR A 138 -25.23 -5.57 -1.38
C TYR A 138 -24.48 -4.42 -2.06
N PRO A 139 -23.36 -4.68 -2.77
CA PRO A 139 -22.60 -3.65 -3.45
C PRO A 139 -23.43 -2.73 -4.33
N ALA A 140 -24.40 -3.27 -5.08
CA ALA A 140 -25.29 -2.47 -5.95
C ALA A 140 -26.18 -1.45 -5.20
N GLN A 141 -26.29 -1.58 -3.88
CA GLN A 141 -27.09 -0.68 -3.03
C GLN A 141 -26.25 0.41 -2.37
N LEU A 142 -24.95 0.47 -2.67
CA LEU A 142 -23.97 1.37 -2.06
C LEU A 142 -23.47 2.39 -3.07
N SER A 143 -23.21 3.61 -2.61
CA SER A 143 -22.45 4.59 -3.40
C SER A 143 -21.00 4.14 -3.62
N GLY A 144 -20.30 4.71 -4.61
CA GLY A 144 -18.90 4.40 -4.88
C GLY A 144 -18.00 4.58 -3.65
N GLY A 145 -18.17 5.67 -2.92
CA GLY A 145 -17.42 5.91 -1.67
C GLY A 145 -17.74 4.88 -0.58
N GLN A 146 -19.01 4.42 -0.47
CA GLN A 146 -19.37 3.34 0.45
C GLN A 146 -18.77 2.00 0.02
N GLN A 147 -18.77 1.69 -1.28
CA GLN A 147 -18.11 0.49 -1.80
C GLN A 147 -16.61 0.49 -1.51
N GLN A 148 -15.94 1.64 -1.67
CA GLN A 148 -14.51 1.77 -1.34
C GLN A 148 -14.27 1.60 0.17
N ARG A 149 -15.14 2.15 1.02
CA ARG A 149 -15.06 1.91 2.48
C ARG A 149 -15.23 0.42 2.83
N VAL A 150 -16.08 -0.33 2.12
CA VAL A 150 -16.18 -1.80 2.29
C VAL A 150 -14.87 -2.47 1.86
N ALA A 151 -14.26 -2.05 0.75
CA ALA A 151 -12.97 -2.58 0.31
C ALA A 151 -11.86 -2.30 1.34
N VAL A 152 -11.84 -1.10 1.94
CA VAL A 152 -10.92 -0.76 3.04
C VAL A 152 -11.19 -1.63 4.27
N ALA A 153 -12.45 -1.84 4.68
CA ALA A 153 -12.79 -2.71 5.79
C ALA A 153 -12.34 -4.16 5.55
N ARG A 154 -12.55 -4.68 4.34
CA ARG A 154 -12.07 -6.01 3.91
C ARG A 154 -10.55 -6.12 4.01
N ALA A 155 -9.82 -5.08 3.61
CA ALA A 155 -8.37 -5.04 3.73
C ALA A 155 -7.91 -5.00 5.21
N LEU A 156 -8.64 -4.28 6.07
CA LEU A 156 -8.31 -4.03 7.47
C LEU A 156 -8.67 -5.19 8.41
N VAL A 157 -9.74 -5.96 8.09
CA VAL A 157 -10.36 -6.94 8.99
C VAL A 157 -9.37 -7.99 9.54
N GLY A 158 -8.35 -8.32 8.76
CA GLY A 158 -7.27 -9.22 9.14
C GLY A 158 -6.22 -8.58 10.05
N ARG A 159 -6.35 -7.32 10.43
CA ARG A 159 -5.34 -6.54 11.16
C ARG A 159 -3.97 -6.65 10.49
N PRO A 160 -3.85 -6.27 9.20
CA PRO A 160 -2.62 -6.41 8.44
C PRO A 160 -1.54 -5.49 8.99
N ARG A 161 -0.28 -5.86 8.80
CA ARG A 161 0.86 -4.98 9.09
C ARG A 161 1.20 -4.05 7.93
N LEU A 162 0.75 -4.41 6.72
CA LEU A 162 0.95 -3.68 5.48
C LEU A 162 -0.38 -3.55 4.73
N MET A 163 -0.74 -2.34 4.34
CA MET A 163 -1.80 -2.08 3.39
C MET A 163 -1.20 -1.59 2.07
N LEU A 164 -1.60 -2.24 0.97
CA LEU A 164 -1.24 -1.89 -0.39
C LEU A 164 -2.49 -1.35 -1.09
N ALA A 165 -2.43 -0.11 -1.55
CA ALA A 165 -3.54 0.58 -2.20
C ALA A 165 -3.16 0.95 -3.63
N ASP A 166 -3.86 0.38 -4.61
CA ASP A 166 -3.70 0.69 -6.04
C ASP A 166 -4.79 1.66 -6.46
N GLU A 167 -4.42 2.94 -6.66
CA GLU A 167 -5.33 4.03 -7.05
C GLU A 167 -6.63 4.06 -6.20
N PRO A 168 -6.53 4.09 -4.85
CA PRO A 168 -7.69 3.85 -3.97
C PRO A 168 -8.81 4.89 -4.09
N THR A 169 -8.57 5.96 -4.79
CA THR A 169 -9.48 7.11 -4.97
C THR A 169 -9.85 7.36 -6.43
N GLY A 170 -9.28 6.60 -7.39
CA GLY A 170 -9.37 6.88 -8.81
C GLY A 170 -10.78 6.85 -9.42
N ASN A 171 -11.75 6.23 -8.74
CA ASN A 171 -13.16 6.15 -9.18
C ASN A 171 -14.11 7.00 -8.30
N LEU A 172 -13.55 7.95 -7.51
CA LEU A 172 -14.31 8.75 -6.55
C LEU A 172 -14.25 10.23 -6.92
N ASP A 173 -15.26 10.98 -6.53
CA ASP A 173 -15.18 12.45 -6.52
C ASP A 173 -14.20 12.95 -5.45
N SER A 174 -13.81 14.23 -5.56
CA SER A 174 -12.81 14.82 -4.68
C SER A 174 -13.17 14.79 -3.19
N ALA A 175 -14.46 14.92 -2.86
CA ALA A 175 -14.91 14.87 -1.46
C ALA A 175 -14.74 13.46 -0.88
N MET A 176 -15.23 12.44 -1.61
CA MET A 176 -15.08 11.04 -1.23
C MET A 176 -13.61 10.59 -1.24
N ALA A 177 -12.81 11.08 -2.19
CA ALA A 177 -11.37 10.80 -2.24
C ALA A 177 -10.67 11.27 -0.96
N ASN A 178 -10.96 12.49 -0.51
CA ASN A 178 -10.42 13.03 0.75
C ASN A 178 -10.84 12.20 1.97
N GLU A 179 -12.10 11.75 2.03
CA GLU A 179 -12.58 10.90 3.12
C GLU A 179 -11.84 9.54 3.17
N ILE A 180 -11.53 8.96 2.01
CA ILE A 180 -10.72 7.72 1.95
C ILE A 180 -9.28 8.00 2.39
N MET A 181 -8.69 9.12 2.00
CA MET A 181 -7.36 9.50 2.45
C MET A 181 -7.30 9.71 3.96
N ASP A 182 -8.27 10.42 4.55
CA ASP A 182 -8.39 10.59 6.02
C ASP A 182 -8.47 9.24 6.73
N LEU A 183 -9.17 8.27 6.13
CA LEU A 183 -9.25 6.92 6.66
C LEU A 183 -7.90 6.18 6.60
N LEU A 184 -7.18 6.27 5.48
CA LEU A 184 -5.85 5.67 5.33
C LEU A 184 -4.83 6.28 6.30
N GLU A 185 -4.86 7.60 6.50
CA GLU A 185 -4.02 8.30 7.49
C GLU A 185 -4.30 7.84 8.92
N ARG A 186 -5.57 7.68 9.28
CA ARG A 186 -5.95 7.15 10.62
C ARG A 186 -5.48 5.72 10.81
N ILE A 187 -5.59 4.87 9.79
CA ILE A 187 -5.12 3.48 9.82
C ILE A 187 -3.59 3.45 9.96
N ASN A 188 -2.88 4.31 9.22
CA ASN A 188 -1.43 4.44 9.36
C ASN A 188 -1.05 4.95 10.76
N GLY A 189 -1.73 5.98 11.28
CA GLY A 189 -1.52 6.50 12.63
C GLY A 189 -1.74 5.47 13.74
N ALA A 190 -2.53 4.41 13.48
CA ALA A 190 -2.69 3.27 14.36
C ALA A 190 -1.56 2.21 14.23
N GLY A 191 -0.53 2.47 13.39
CA GLY A 191 0.68 1.65 13.28
C GLY A 191 0.73 0.71 12.06
N THR A 192 -0.27 0.72 11.19
CA THR A 192 -0.23 -0.04 9.93
C THR A 192 0.63 0.70 8.90
N THR A 193 1.56 0.00 8.26
CA THR A 193 2.30 0.54 7.10
C THR A 193 1.36 0.67 5.92
N VAL A 194 1.35 1.82 5.24
CA VAL A 194 0.52 2.06 4.05
C VAL A 194 1.43 2.39 2.86
N VAL A 195 1.23 1.68 1.77
CA VAL A 195 1.88 1.98 0.48
C VAL A 195 0.77 2.20 -0.55
N MET A 196 0.67 3.41 -1.04
CA MET A 196 -0.34 3.82 -1.99
C MET A 196 0.31 4.13 -3.34
N VAL A 197 -0.23 3.57 -4.41
CA VAL A 197 0.05 4.02 -5.78
C VAL A 197 -1.02 5.02 -6.16
N THR A 198 -0.61 6.18 -6.67
CA THR A 198 -1.51 7.17 -7.24
C THR A 198 -0.81 7.99 -8.32
N HIS A 199 -1.58 8.50 -9.27
CA HIS A 199 -1.14 9.50 -10.25
C HIS A 199 -1.56 10.92 -9.87
N ASP A 200 -2.36 11.08 -8.81
CA ASP A 200 -2.82 12.36 -8.30
C ASP A 200 -1.76 12.96 -7.35
N PRO A 201 -1.13 14.10 -7.73
CA PRO A 201 -0.09 14.71 -6.92
C PRO A 201 -0.61 15.33 -5.62
N GLU A 202 -1.87 15.79 -5.57
CA GLU A 202 -2.45 16.37 -4.36
C GLU A 202 -2.67 15.30 -3.29
N LEU A 203 -3.18 14.14 -3.70
CA LEU A 203 -3.37 13.01 -2.80
C LEU A 203 -2.03 12.37 -2.41
N ALA A 204 -1.07 12.31 -3.33
CA ALA A 204 0.28 11.83 -3.02
C ALA A 204 1.00 12.71 -1.99
N ALA A 205 0.78 14.04 -2.03
CA ALA A 205 1.37 14.99 -1.09
C ALA A 205 0.89 14.78 0.37
N ARG A 206 -0.20 14.05 0.58
CA ARG A 206 -0.66 13.68 1.91
C ARG A 206 0.19 12.57 2.57
N ALA A 207 0.92 11.79 1.77
CA ALA A 207 1.87 10.82 2.30
C ALA A 207 3.18 11.53 2.68
N PRO A 208 3.72 11.27 3.90
CA PRO A 208 4.98 11.88 4.35
C PRO A 208 6.20 11.57 3.48
N ARG A 209 6.16 10.45 2.75
CA ARG A 209 7.22 10.03 1.83
C ARG A 209 6.65 9.73 0.47
N GLN A 210 7.28 10.29 -0.56
CA GLN A 210 6.93 10.08 -1.95
C GLN A 210 8.09 9.41 -2.68
N ILE A 211 7.78 8.41 -3.48
CA ILE A 211 8.71 7.66 -4.31
C ILE A 211 8.24 7.78 -5.75
N HIS A 212 9.14 8.14 -6.65
CA HIS A 212 8.84 8.20 -8.06
C HIS A 212 9.40 6.98 -8.78
N VAL A 213 8.59 6.38 -9.65
CA VAL A 213 8.97 5.24 -10.48
C VAL A 213 8.93 5.68 -11.96
N LEU A 214 10.04 5.48 -12.65
CA LEU A 214 10.19 5.78 -14.07
C LEU A 214 10.90 4.62 -14.76
N ASP A 215 10.30 4.07 -15.81
CA ASP A 215 10.84 2.97 -16.62
C ASP A 215 11.39 1.79 -15.81
N GLY A 216 10.64 1.40 -14.77
CA GLY A 216 11.01 0.30 -13.88
C GLY A 216 12.11 0.63 -12.85
N HIS A 217 12.58 1.87 -12.82
CA HIS A 217 13.56 2.36 -11.85
C HIS A 217 12.91 3.22 -10.78
N LEU A 218 13.47 3.17 -9.58
CA LEU A 218 13.05 4.01 -8.47
C LEU A 218 13.85 5.31 -8.45
N LEU A 219 13.13 6.44 -8.38
CA LEU A 219 13.67 7.76 -8.10
C LEU A 219 13.18 8.18 -6.71
N ASP A 220 13.98 7.98 -5.68
CA ASP A 220 13.64 8.41 -4.30
C ASP A 220 14.10 9.87 -4.11
N LEU A 221 13.17 10.80 -4.26
CA LEU A 221 13.46 12.23 -4.09
C LEU A 221 13.77 12.61 -2.63
N ALA A 222 13.46 11.77 -1.66
CA ALA A 222 13.83 12.02 -0.26
C ALA A 222 15.34 11.85 0.01
N ALA A 223 16.07 11.19 -0.89
CA ALA A 223 17.52 11.04 -0.79
C ALA A 223 18.30 12.29 -1.21
N GLU A 224 17.64 13.28 -1.84
CA GLU A 224 18.27 14.52 -2.34
C GLU A 224 17.95 15.78 -1.52
N VAL A 225 17.44 15.67 -0.28
CA VAL A 225 17.41 16.83 0.61
C VAL A 225 18.85 17.06 1.10
N PRO A 226 19.58 18.03 0.55
CA PRO A 226 20.92 18.35 1.08
C PRO A 226 20.74 18.71 2.54
N ALA A 227 21.62 18.18 3.39
CA ALA A 227 21.66 18.54 4.80
C ALA A 227 21.60 20.07 4.92
N PRO A 228 20.77 20.63 5.84
CA PRO A 228 20.64 22.07 5.96
C PRO A 228 22.04 22.67 6.18
N LEU A 229 22.42 23.59 5.29
CA LEU A 229 23.69 24.35 5.33
C LEU A 229 23.86 25.19 6.60
N PHE A 230 22.90 25.15 7.50
CA PHE A 230 22.92 25.88 8.76
C PHE A 230 22.89 24.90 9.94
N ARG A 231 24.06 24.65 10.52
CA ARG A 231 24.17 24.11 11.89
C ARG A 231 24.09 25.31 12.85
N PRO A 232 23.03 25.47 13.65
CA PRO A 232 23.03 26.47 14.72
C PRO A 232 24.06 26.01 15.76
N GLY A 233 25.16 26.78 15.92
CA GLY A 233 26.15 26.53 16.94
C GLY A 233 27.64 26.51 16.51
N ALA A 234 27.97 26.83 15.24
CA ALA A 234 29.38 27.08 14.91
C ALA A 234 29.80 28.52 15.34
N PRO A 235 30.88 28.69 16.09
CA PRO A 235 31.34 30.03 16.48
C PRO A 235 31.77 30.79 15.22
N THR A 236 31.28 32.03 15.10
CA THR A 236 31.73 33.00 14.10
C THR A 236 33.22 33.22 14.20
N PRO A 237 34.00 33.17 13.09
CA PRO A 237 35.41 33.60 13.15
C PRO A 237 35.45 35.11 13.43
N GLU A 238 36.25 35.50 14.42
CA GLU A 238 36.55 36.90 14.73
C GLU A 238 37.23 37.56 13.52
N PRO A 239 36.91 38.83 13.20
CA PRO A 239 37.61 39.58 12.17
C PRO A 239 39.02 39.90 12.67
N ALA A 240 40.05 39.42 11.99
CA ALA A 240 41.44 39.81 12.21
C ALA A 240 41.61 41.27 11.75
N PHE A 241 41.60 42.20 12.69
CA PHE A 241 42.16 43.52 12.49
C PHE A 241 43.65 43.43 12.74
N GLY A 242 44.43 43.41 11.63
CA GLY A 242 45.87 43.62 11.66
C GLY A 242 46.19 45.10 11.77
N GLY A 243 47.06 45.42 12.70
CA GLY A 243 47.74 46.71 12.76
C GLY A 243 48.90 46.80 11.76
#